data_2fbc9df90d3b010141bbed7d1426131c
#
_entry.id   2fbc9df90d3b010141bbed7d1426131c
#
_cell.length_a   1.000
_cell.length_b   1.000
_cell.length_c   1.000
_cell.angle_alpha   90.00
_cell.angle_beta   90.00
_cell.angle_gamma   90.00
#
_symmetry.space_group_name_H-M   'P 1'
#
loop_
_entity.id
_entity.type
_entity.pdbx_description
1 polymer ?
#
loop_
_entity_poly.entity_id
_entity_poly.type
_entity_poly.pdbx_seq_one_letter_code
_entity_poly.pdbx_strand_id
1 'polypeptide(L)'
;MNYSMTFISPLVAEKFNQELPGCPTENRVLILSPKEVNQTKSGLIIPEQVKEGVPRKGVVVKSGDITEEYKTYQELVAVGRIVTYGLYAGKELEFETDKLSPALKQLLEKNVLTVLSMNEIVYSEPNN
;
A
#
# COMPACT_ATOMS: atom_id res chain seq x y z
N MET A 1 -8.97 -20.15 -9.96
CA MET A 1 -9.27 -18.82 -10.46
C MET A 1 -8.23 -17.84 -9.95
N ASN A 2 -7.65 -17.11 -10.86
CA ASN A 2 -6.57 -16.20 -10.50
C ASN A 2 -7.14 -14.84 -10.12
N TYR A 3 -7.04 -14.52 -8.84
CA TYR A 3 -7.22 -13.15 -8.42
C TYR A 3 -5.88 -12.47 -8.64
N SER A 4 -5.65 -11.99 -9.84
CA SER A 4 -4.46 -11.19 -10.06
C SER A 4 -4.72 -9.83 -9.45
N MET A 5 -4.03 -9.53 -8.36
CA MET A 5 -4.01 -8.17 -7.85
C MET A 5 -3.21 -7.33 -8.82
N THR A 6 -3.82 -6.25 -9.28
CA THR A 6 -3.14 -5.32 -10.16
C THR A 6 -2.53 -4.22 -9.31
N PHE A 7 -1.20 -4.18 -9.27
CA PHE A 7 -0.49 -3.15 -8.54
C PHE A 7 -0.11 -2.01 -9.49
N ILE A 8 -0.07 -0.79 -8.95
CA ILE A 8 0.42 0.34 -9.74
C ILE A 8 1.89 0.15 -10.06
N SER A 9 2.32 0.73 -11.19
CA SER A 9 3.72 0.66 -11.60
C SER A 9 4.59 1.56 -10.73
N PRO A 10 5.92 1.37 -10.72
CA PRO A 10 6.80 2.27 -10.01
C PRO A 10 6.69 3.73 -10.46
N LEU A 11 6.42 3.97 -11.73
CA LEU A 11 6.24 5.33 -12.25
C LEU A 11 5.01 5.99 -11.65
N VAL A 12 3.92 5.25 -11.53
CA VAL A 12 2.69 5.76 -10.91
C VAL A 12 2.90 5.97 -9.41
N ALA A 13 3.63 5.08 -8.76
CA ALA A 13 3.98 5.24 -7.35
C ALA A 13 4.75 6.54 -7.13
N GLU A 14 5.68 6.87 -8.01
CA GLU A 14 6.43 8.11 -7.91
C GLU A 14 5.53 9.34 -8.09
N LYS A 15 4.52 9.26 -8.95
CA LYS A 15 3.55 10.35 -9.08
C LYS A 15 2.77 10.56 -7.79
N PHE A 16 2.37 9.50 -7.13
CA PHE A 16 1.73 9.60 -5.81
C PHE A 16 2.67 10.27 -4.82
N ASN A 17 3.94 9.89 -4.84
CA ASN A 17 4.93 10.47 -3.96
C ASN A 17 5.02 11.99 -4.14
N GLN A 18 4.95 12.45 -5.38
CA GLN A 18 5.03 13.87 -5.70
C GLN A 18 3.76 14.65 -5.40
N GLU A 19 2.60 14.05 -5.64
CA GLU A 19 1.32 14.76 -5.55
C GLU A 19 0.63 14.69 -4.20
N LEU A 20 0.83 13.61 -3.45
CA LEU A 20 0.20 13.51 -2.14
C LEU A 20 0.83 14.49 -1.14
N PRO A 21 -0.01 15.20 -0.35
CA PRO A 21 0.53 16.13 0.63
C PRO A 21 1.17 15.41 1.81
N GLY A 22 2.20 16.06 2.37
CA GLY A 22 2.84 15.54 3.58
C GLY A 22 3.68 14.29 3.35
N CYS A 23 4.07 13.65 4.43
CA CYS A 23 4.85 12.43 4.39
C CYS A 23 4.64 11.63 5.66
N PRO A 24 4.91 10.32 5.63
CA PRO A 24 4.85 9.53 6.84
C PRO A 24 5.87 10.02 7.87
N THR A 25 5.58 9.77 9.13
CA THR A 25 6.51 10.10 10.19
C THR A 25 7.68 9.11 10.19
N GLU A 26 8.65 9.36 11.05
CA GLU A 26 9.88 8.58 11.14
C GLU A 26 9.63 7.08 11.21
N ASN A 27 10.35 6.33 10.38
CA ASN A 27 10.28 4.86 10.31
C ASN A 27 8.91 4.31 9.92
N ARG A 28 8.13 5.10 9.16
CA ARG A 28 6.84 4.66 8.63
C ARG A 28 6.80 4.84 7.13
N VAL A 29 5.93 4.07 6.50
CA VAL A 29 5.74 4.12 5.04
C VAL A 29 4.27 4.24 4.72
N LEU A 30 3.98 4.87 3.59
CA LEU A 30 2.63 4.97 3.04
C LEU A 30 2.55 4.02 1.85
N ILE A 31 1.54 3.16 1.88
CA ILE A 31 1.37 2.08 0.91
C ILE A 31 0.02 2.20 0.25
N LEU A 32 -0.01 2.00 -1.07
CA LEU A 32 -1.25 1.93 -1.83
C LEU A 32 -1.53 0.47 -2.13
N SER A 33 -2.66 -0.05 -1.62
CA SER A 33 -3.04 -1.44 -1.84
C SER A 33 -4.44 -1.51 -2.46
N PRO A 34 -4.70 -2.53 -3.28
CA PRO A 34 -6.03 -2.71 -3.85
C PRO A 34 -7.07 -2.90 -2.77
N LYS A 35 -8.25 -2.35 -2.98
CA LYS A 35 -9.37 -2.57 -2.06
C LYS A 35 -9.73 -4.04 -2.08
N GLU A 36 -10.04 -4.57 -0.90
CA GLU A 36 -10.47 -5.96 -0.81
C GLU A 36 -11.84 -6.13 -1.44
N VAL A 37 -11.95 -7.18 -2.23
CA VAL A 37 -13.24 -7.57 -2.77
C VAL A 37 -13.77 -8.65 -1.83
N ASN A 38 -14.84 -8.32 -1.10
CA ASN A 38 -15.43 -9.23 -0.12
C ASN A 38 -16.42 -10.21 -0.73
N GLN A 39 -16.57 -10.20 -2.04
CA GLN A 39 -17.51 -11.05 -2.74
C GLN A 39 -16.81 -11.94 -3.73
N THR A 40 -17.28 -13.19 -3.80
CA THR A 40 -16.87 -14.11 -4.84
C THR A 40 -17.63 -13.74 -6.12
N LYS A 41 -17.28 -14.40 -7.23
CA LYS A 41 -17.98 -14.17 -8.49
C LYS A 41 -19.45 -14.48 -8.43
N SER A 42 -19.86 -15.36 -7.54
CA SER A 42 -21.28 -15.72 -7.37
C SER A 42 -21.99 -14.72 -6.45
N GLY A 43 -21.31 -13.69 -5.98
CA GLY A 43 -21.90 -12.70 -5.10
C GLY A 43 -21.87 -13.09 -3.63
N LEU A 44 -21.30 -14.23 -3.31
CA LEU A 44 -21.20 -14.67 -1.93
C LEU A 44 -20.16 -13.85 -1.18
N ILE A 45 -20.50 -13.50 0.06
CA ILE A 45 -19.58 -12.77 0.92
C ILE A 45 -18.57 -13.76 1.50
N ILE A 46 -17.28 -13.44 1.40
CA ILE A 46 -16.23 -14.26 1.97
C ILE A 46 -16.26 -14.11 3.48
N PRO A 47 -16.38 -15.22 4.24
CA PRO A 47 -16.36 -15.14 5.71
C PRO A 47 -15.10 -14.48 6.23
N GLU A 48 -15.23 -13.74 7.31
CA GLU A 48 -14.11 -13.01 7.92
C GLU A 48 -12.98 -13.96 8.31
N GLN A 49 -13.31 -15.16 8.77
CA GLN A 49 -12.31 -16.14 9.17
C GLN A 49 -11.39 -16.56 8.03
N VAL A 50 -11.89 -16.53 6.81
CA VAL A 50 -11.08 -16.90 5.63
C VAL A 50 -10.02 -15.86 5.37
N LYS A 51 -10.26 -14.63 5.79
CA LYS A 51 -9.30 -13.54 5.60
C LYS A 51 -8.23 -13.48 6.69
N GLU A 52 -8.50 -14.07 7.83
CA GLU A 52 -7.55 -14.06 8.93
C GLU A 52 -6.27 -14.78 8.51
N GLY A 53 -5.15 -14.13 8.77
CA GLY A 53 -3.86 -14.68 8.43
C GLY A 53 -3.45 -14.53 6.97
N VAL A 54 -4.33 -14.00 6.12
CA VAL A 54 -3.97 -13.72 4.73
C VAL A 54 -3.23 -12.39 4.70
N PRO A 55 -1.95 -12.38 4.29
CA PRO A 55 -1.20 -11.13 4.25
C PRO A 55 -1.71 -10.22 3.15
N ARG A 56 -1.58 -8.92 3.37
CA ARG A 56 -1.90 -7.91 2.38
C ARG A 56 -0.64 -7.49 1.65
N LYS A 57 -0.81 -7.05 0.42
CA LYS A 57 0.28 -6.50 -0.38
C LYS A 57 -0.09 -5.12 -0.90
N GLY A 58 0.91 -4.27 -1.04
CA GLY A 58 0.72 -2.96 -1.60
C GLY A 58 2.02 -2.39 -2.11
N VAL A 59 1.93 -1.25 -2.78
CA VAL A 59 3.10 -0.59 -3.37
C VAL A 59 3.47 0.61 -2.51
N VAL A 60 4.73 0.75 -2.19
CA VAL A 60 5.24 1.89 -1.42
C VAL A 60 5.13 3.15 -2.27
N VAL A 61 4.42 4.15 -1.79
CA VAL A 61 4.28 5.44 -2.49
C VAL A 61 5.00 6.58 -1.78
N LYS A 62 5.19 6.47 -0.48
CA LYS A 62 5.98 7.45 0.29
C LYS A 62 6.67 6.74 1.44
N SER A 63 7.84 7.26 1.82
CA SER A 63 8.59 6.75 2.95
C SER A 63 8.97 7.92 3.85
N GLY A 64 8.84 7.73 5.16
CA GLY A 64 9.31 8.71 6.14
C GLY A 64 10.81 8.62 6.33
N ASP A 65 11.34 9.48 7.18
CA ASP A 65 12.76 9.44 7.50
C ASP A 65 13.12 8.12 8.18
N ILE A 66 14.27 7.57 7.82
CA ILE A 66 14.73 6.31 8.33
C ILE A 66 15.87 6.56 9.33
N THR A 67 15.65 6.17 10.58
CA THR A 67 16.69 6.32 11.60
C THR A 67 17.75 5.23 11.45
N GLU A 68 18.87 5.39 12.12
CA GLU A 68 19.98 4.43 12.10
C GLU A 68 19.51 3.01 12.47
N GLU A 69 18.61 2.93 13.43
CA GLU A 69 18.05 1.66 13.88
C GLU A 69 17.32 0.90 12.78
N TYR A 70 16.72 1.64 11.82
CA TYR A 70 15.91 1.06 10.74
C TYR A 70 16.61 1.13 9.38
N LYS A 71 17.89 1.42 9.37
CA LYS A 71 18.65 1.62 8.14
C LYS A 71 18.55 0.46 7.14
N THR A 72 18.42 -0.76 7.68
CA THR A 72 18.31 -1.94 6.82
C THR A 72 17.04 -1.95 5.98
N TYR A 73 16.03 -1.17 6.35
CA TYR A 73 14.79 -1.09 5.59
C TYR A 73 14.87 -0.15 4.38
N GLN A 74 15.92 0.65 4.28
CA GLN A 74 16.01 1.71 3.27
C GLN A 74 15.71 1.22 1.85
N GLU A 75 16.31 0.12 1.44
CA GLU A 75 16.08 -0.43 0.11
C GLU A 75 14.74 -1.15 0.02
N LEU A 76 14.33 -1.78 1.11
CA LEU A 76 13.12 -2.58 1.14
C LEU A 76 11.85 -1.74 1.02
N VAL A 77 11.92 -0.47 1.41
CA VAL A 77 10.77 0.44 1.37
C VAL A 77 10.95 1.54 0.33
N ALA A 78 11.78 1.32 -0.66
CA ALA A 78 11.93 2.28 -1.75
C ALA A 78 10.61 2.44 -2.50
N VAL A 79 10.32 3.67 -2.93
CA VAL A 79 9.09 3.96 -3.66
C VAL A 79 8.98 3.05 -4.88
N GLY A 80 7.82 2.43 -5.03
CA GLY A 80 7.54 1.51 -6.13
C GLY A 80 7.66 0.04 -5.79
N ARG A 81 8.29 -0.31 -4.69
CA ARG A 81 8.42 -1.73 -4.32
C ARG A 81 7.10 -2.28 -3.78
N ILE A 82 6.89 -3.56 -3.99
CA ILE A 82 5.72 -4.26 -3.45
C ILE A 82 6.12 -4.83 -2.09
N VAL A 83 5.34 -4.51 -1.07
CA VAL A 83 5.60 -5.00 0.28
C VAL A 83 4.42 -5.81 0.78
N THR A 84 4.71 -6.81 1.59
CA THR A 84 3.72 -7.67 2.22
C THR A 84 3.68 -7.37 3.71
N TYR A 85 2.48 -7.25 4.25
CA TYR A 85 2.29 -6.92 5.66
C TYR A 85 1.05 -7.64 6.20
N GLY A 86 0.90 -7.65 7.52
CA GLY A 86 -0.22 -8.34 8.15
C GLY A 86 -1.56 -7.67 7.87
N LEU A 87 -2.62 -8.45 7.87
CA LEU A 87 -3.97 -7.97 7.56
C LEU A 87 -4.41 -6.79 8.44
N TYR A 88 -4.01 -6.79 9.69
CA TYR A 88 -4.41 -5.74 10.62
C TYR A 88 -3.31 -4.70 10.89
N ALA A 89 -2.23 -4.76 10.13
CA ALA A 89 -1.14 -3.80 10.28
C ALA A 89 -1.52 -2.44 9.70
N GLY A 90 -1.05 -1.39 10.34
CA GLY A 90 -1.20 -0.04 9.83
C GLY A 90 -2.57 0.56 10.01
N LYS A 91 -2.74 1.74 9.47
CA LYS A 91 -4.00 2.49 9.50
C LYS A 91 -4.28 3.06 8.12
N GLU A 92 -5.53 2.93 7.69
CA GLU A 92 -5.96 3.54 6.45
C GLU A 92 -6.07 5.05 6.63
N LEU A 93 -5.62 5.78 5.62
CA LEU A 93 -5.70 7.23 5.61
C LEU A 93 -6.56 7.70 4.45
N GLU A 94 -7.32 8.78 4.68
CA GLU A 94 -8.05 9.45 3.63
C GLU A 94 -7.39 10.79 3.37
N PHE A 95 -7.28 11.14 2.10
CA PHE A 95 -6.69 12.40 1.68
C PHE A 95 -7.68 13.18 0.85
N GLU A 96 -7.57 14.52 0.90
CA GLU A 96 -8.30 15.35 -0.03
C GLU A 96 -7.74 15.11 -1.42
N THR A 97 -8.62 14.77 -2.35
CA THR A 97 -8.21 14.38 -3.70
C THR A 97 -8.31 15.50 -4.71
N ASP A 98 -8.82 16.67 -4.30
CA ASP A 98 -9.07 17.79 -5.20
C ASP A 98 -7.82 18.27 -5.95
N LYS A 99 -6.68 18.13 -5.32
CA LYS A 99 -5.41 18.59 -5.90
C LYS A 99 -4.67 17.51 -6.66
N LEU A 100 -5.20 16.30 -6.66
CA LEU A 100 -4.57 15.19 -7.38
C LEU A 100 -4.97 15.20 -8.83
N SER A 101 -4.09 14.69 -9.69
CA SER A 101 -4.43 14.52 -11.10
C SER A 101 -5.59 13.54 -11.24
N PRO A 102 -6.41 13.65 -12.31
CA PRO A 102 -7.56 12.76 -12.49
C PRO A 102 -7.18 11.28 -12.50
N ALA A 103 -6.02 10.93 -13.04
CA ALA A 103 -5.57 9.55 -13.09
C ALA A 103 -5.37 8.99 -11.68
N LEU A 104 -4.77 9.78 -10.78
CA LEU A 104 -4.54 9.33 -9.40
C LEU A 104 -5.84 9.26 -8.60
N LYS A 105 -6.75 10.20 -8.83
CA LYS A 105 -8.08 10.14 -8.21
C LYS A 105 -8.79 8.85 -8.56
N GLN A 106 -8.73 8.47 -9.81
CA GLN A 106 -9.38 7.26 -10.30
C GLN A 106 -8.79 6.02 -9.66
N LEU A 107 -7.47 6.00 -9.47
CA LEU A 107 -6.80 4.89 -8.81
C LEU A 107 -7.22 4.78 -7.34
N LEU A 108 -7.47 5.91 -6.68
CA LEU A 108 -7.91 5.89 -5.28
C LEU A 108 -9.31 5.35 -5.09
N GLU A 109 -10.11 5.30 -6.15
CA GLU A 109 -11.42 4.65 -6.09
C GLU A 109 -11.30 3.14 -5.91
N LYS A 110 -10.21 2.55 -6.41
CA LYS A 110 -9.99 1.11 -6.37
C LYS A 110 -8.91 0.67 -5.41
N ASN A 111 -8.28 1.61 -4.75
CA ASN A 111 -7.16 1.34 -3.86
C ASN A 111 -7.33 2.12 -2.56
N VAL A 112 -6.64 1.67 -1.53
CA VAL A 112 -6.61 2.37 -0.24
C VAL A 112 -5.18 2.73 0.10
N LEU A 113 -5.03 3.85 0.81
CA LEU A 113 -3.73 4.29 1.32
C LEU A 113 -3.62 3.88 2.78
N THR A 114 -2.57 3.18 3.11
CA THR A 114 -2.33 2.68 4.46
C THR A 114 -0.94 3.12 4.91
N VAL A 115 -0.86 3.69 6.11
CA VAL A 115 0.43 3.99 6.73
C VAL A 115 0.75 2.89 7.72
N LEU A 116 1.99 2.39 7.68
CA LEU A 116 2.42 1.39 8.64
C LEU A 116 3.87 1.60 9.04
N SER A 117 4.23 1.01 10.17
CA SER A 117 5.61 1.03 10.63
C SER A 117 6.44 0.08 9.76
N MET A 118 7.69 0.45 9.51
CA MET A 118 8.57 -0.38 8.69
C MET A 118 8.72 -1.79 9.24
N ASN A 119 8.70 -1.95 10.57
CA ASN A 119 8.83 -3.27 11.16
C ASN A 119 7.59 -4.15 11.03
N GLU A 120 6.49 -3.60 10.52
CA GLU A 120 5.29 -4.40 10.23
C GLU A 120 5.37 -5.05 8.85
N ILE A 121 6.35 -4.69 8.05
CA ILE A 121 6.57 -5.28 6.73
C ILE A 121 7.28 -6.61 6.93
N VAL A 122 6.71 -7.67 6.34
CA VAL A 122 7.28 -9.01 6.48
C VAL A 122 8.01 -9.47 5.21
N TYR A 123 7.77 -8.81 4.08
CA TYR A 123 8.42 -9.18 2.83
C TYR A 123 8.42 -7.99 1.88
N SER A 124 9.44 -7.88 1.07
CA SER A 124 9.54 -6.82 0.05
C SER A 124 10.07 -7.42 -1.24
N GLU A 125 9.46 -7.05 -2.36
CA GLU A 125 9.84 -7.59 -3.66
C GLU A 125 9.83 -6.49 -4.72
N PRO A 126 10.60 -6.67 -5.79
CA PRO A 126 10.60 -5.68 -6.88
C PRO A 126 9.26 -5.68 -7.61
N ASN A 127 8.92 -4.53 -8.14
CA ASN A 127 7.69 -4.33 -8.90
C ASN A 127 8.08 -4.11 -10.36
N ASN A 128 8.07 -5.17 -11.12
CA ASN A 128 8.45 -5.12 -12.53
C ASN A 128 7.26 -5.07 -13.46
#